data_731fbd028aa1451dfdad63e416d200ee
#
_entry.id   731fbd028aa1451dfdad63e416d200ee
#
_cell.length_a   1.000
_cell.length_b   1.000
_cell.length_c   1.000
_cell.angle_alpha   90.00
_cell.angle_beta   90.00
_cell.angle_gamma   90.00
#
_symmetry.space_group_name_H-M   'P 1'
#
loop_
_entity.id
_entity.type
_entity.pdbx_description
1 polymer ?
#
loop_
_entity_poly.entity_id
_entity_poly.type
_entity_poly.pdbx_seq_one_letter_code
_entity_poly.pdbx_strand_id
1 'polypeptide(L)'
;MALGIESDMASDSVLIEPATAEVLDEVFAIEQACFSAPWTRKMLAAELSGNQFAQFLIAKCPDPGSGAFVVAGYFCYWIVFEEVRLMNLAVLAPFRRQGVARRLVCTALRAGLERGASRAMLEVRASNQEALTLYDRLGFRQTATRTRYYVNPDEDAVL
;
A
#
# COMPACT_ATOMS: atom_id res chain seq x y z
N MET A 1 0.68 -27.18 -1.09
CA MET A 1 -0.11 -26.59 -2.19
C MET A 1 0.81 -25.76 -3.05
N ALA A 2 0.99 -26.12 -4.27
CA ALA A 2 1.71 -25.30 -5.22
C ALA A 2 0.86 -24.07 -5.54
N LEU A 3 1.33 -22.90 -5.13
CA LEU A 3 0.83 -21.65 -5.69
C LEU A 3 1.23 -21.69 -7.17
N GLY A 4 0.24 -21.82 -8.04
CA GLY A 4 0.44 -21.78 -9.47
C GLY A 4 1.17 -20.50 -9.85
N ILE A 5 2.40 -20.65 -10.24
CA ILE A 5 3.17 -19.61 -10.92
C ILE A 5 2.65 -19.62 -12.35
N GLU A 6 1.47 -19.04 -12.56
CA GLU A 6 1.12 -18.63 -13.91
C GLU A 6 1.98 -17.41 -14.21
N SER A 7 2.79 -17.57 -15.21
CA SER A 7 3.73 -16.61 -15.74
C SER A 7 3.08 -15.28 -16.02
N ASP A 8 3.27 -14.36 -15.11
CA ASP A 8 2.86 -12.99 -15.28
C ASP A 8 3.93 -12.24 -16.06
N MET A 9 3.89 -12.34 -17.37
CA MET A 9 4.78 -11.60 -18.27
C MET A 9 4.62 -10.07 -18.14
N ALA A 10 3.55 -9.60 -17.51
CA ALA A 10 3.36 -8.19 -17.16
C ALA A 10 4.11 -7.80 -15.87
N SER A 11 4.57 -8.77 -15.09
CA SER A 11 5.19 -8.54 -13.79
C SER A 11 6.62 -8.01 -13.87
N ASP A 12 7.34 -8.26 -14.95
CA ASP A 12 8.73 -7.83 -15.11
C ASP A 12 8.89 -6.32 -15.30
N SER A 13 7.79 -5.60 -15.56
CA SER A 13 7.82 -4.16 -15.78
C SER A 13 7.56 -3.35 -14.49
N VAL A 14 7.27 -3.98 -13.37
CA VAL A 14 7.02 -3.30 -12.08
C VAL A 14 8.21 -3.51 -11.16
N LEU A 15 8.83 -2.42 -10.73
CA LEU A 15 9.92 -2.42 -9.77
C LEU A 15 9.41 -1.96 -8.41
N ILE A 16 9.61 -2.78 -7.38
CA ILE A 16 9.30 -2.43 -5.99
C ILE A 16 10.61 -2.10 -5.28
N GLU A 17 10.69 -0.90 -4.75
CA GLU A 17 11.90 -0.38 -4.09
C GLU A 17 11.55 0.27 -2.74
N PRO A 18 12.46 0.23 -1.76
CA PRO A 18 12.33 1.07 -0.59
C PRO A 18 12.29 2.56 -0.98
N ALA A 19 11.40 3.33 -0.37
CA ALA A 19 11.31 4.76 -0.57
C ALA A 19 12.19 5.52 0.42
N THR A 20 12.78 6.61 -0.07
CA THR A 20 13.53 7.56 0.75
C THR A 20 12.85 8.92 0.72
N ALA A 21 13.34 9.88 1.51
CA ALA A 21 12.83 11.24 1.52
C ALA A 21 12.91 11.94 0.14
N GLU A 22 13.76 11.46 -0.75
CA GLU A 22 13.91 11.99 -2.12
C GLU A 22 12.66 11.85 -2.97
N VAL A 23 11.80 10.87 -2.68
CA VAL A 23 10.54 10.64 -3.42
C VAL A 23 9.32 11.22 -2.72
N LEU A 24 9.50 12.06 -1.71
CA LEU A 24 8.40 12.63 -0.94
C LEU A 24 7.40 13.41 -1.83
N ASP A 25 7.87 14.16 -2.80
CA ASP A 25 7.00 14.95 -3.66
C ASP A 25 6.12 14.06 -4.53
N GLU A 26 6.66 12.98 -5.08
CA GLU A 26 5.92 12.01 -5.88
C GLU A 26 4.90 11.25 -5.01
N VAL A 27 5.29 10.83 -3.81
CA VAL A 27 4.39 10.16 -2.86
C VAL A 27 3.26 11.08 -2.45
N PHE A 28 3.55 12.34 -2.16
CA PHE A 28 2.52 13.32 -1.82
C PHE A 28 1.55 13.57 -2.97
N ALA A 29 2.04 13.66 -4.20
CA ALA A 29 1.19 13.80 -5.38
C ALA A 29 0.25 12.61 -5.58
N ILE A 30 0.74 11.38 -5.35
CA ILE A 30 -0.07 10.16 -5.40
C ILE A 30 -1.15 10.18 -4.32
N GLU A 31 -0.78 10.55 -3.09
CA GLU A 31 -1.70 10.67 -1.97
C GLU A 31 -2.85 11.62 -2.27
N GLN A 32 -2.54 12.81 -2.79
CA GLN A 32 -3.54 13.80 -3.17
C GLN A 32 -4.44 13.32 -4.31
N ALA A 33 -3.90 12.59 -5.28
CA ALA A 33 -4.66 12.07 -6.41
C ALA A 33 -5.61 10.93 -6.03
N CYS A 34 -5.27 10.15 -5.00
CA CYS A 34 -5.97 8.91 -4.67
C CYS A 34 -6.99 9.04 -3.52
N PHE A 35 -6.86 10.03 -2.65
CA PHE A 35 -7.69 10.12 -1.44
C PHE A 35 -8.43 11.44 -1.31
N SER A 36 -9.67 11.37 -0.82
CA SER A 36 -10.49 12.55 -0.53
C SER A 36 -10.04 13.30 0.73
N ALA A 37 -9.43 12.59 1.68
CA ALA A 37 -8.85 13.14 2.89
C ALA A 37 -7.37 12.71 2.98
N PRO A 38 -6.52 13.27 2.12
CA PRO A 38 -5.13 12.83 2.01
C PRO A 38 -4.33 13.21 3.26
N TRP A 39 -3.30 12.42 3.56
CA TRP A 39 -2.28 12.84 4.50
C TRP A 39 -1.59 14.09 3.98
N THR A 40 -1.22 14.97 4.90
CA THR A 40 -0.46 16.17 4.54
C THR A 40 0.98 15.79 4.19
N ARG A 41 1.66 16.68 3.45
CA ARG A 41 3.09 16.51 3.17
C ARG A 41 3.91 16.36 4.44
N LYS A 42 3.56 17.10 5.50
CA LYS A 42 4.22 17.02 6.80
C LYS A 42 4.03 15.67 7.47
N MET A 43 2.83 15.09 7.38
CA MET A 43 2.55 13.75 7.91
C MET A 43 3.37 12.69 7.19
N LEU A 44 3.41 12.74 5.86
CA LEU A 44 4.22 11.82 5.05
C LEU A 44 5.71 11.94 5.36
N ALA A 45 6.21 13.16 5.48
CA ALA A 45 7.61 13.40 5.83
C ALA A 45 7.97 12.84 7.21
N ALA A 46 7.07 13.00 8.18
CA ALA A 46 7.25 12.45 9.54
C ALA A 46 7.32 10.92 9.53
N GLU A 47 6.47 10.27 8.73
CA GLU A 47 6.50 8.81 8.57
C GLU A 47 7.76 8.32 7.85
N LEU A 48 8.19 9.02 6.80
CA LEU A 48 9.37 8.65 6.01
C LEU A 48 10.68 8.76 6.79
N SER A 49 10.80 9.73 7.68
CA SER A 49 12.08 10.04 8.35
C SER A 49 12.02 10.05 9.87
N GLY A 50 10.84 10.13 10.47
CA GLY A 50 10.68 10.32 11.92
C GLY A 50 10.12 9.13 12.68
N ASN A 51 9.49 8.17 12.01
CA ASN A 51 8.88 7.02 12.64
C ASN A 51 9.77 5.78 12.47
N GLN A 52 10.36 5.30 13.56
CA GLN A 52 11.24 4.13 13.54
C GLN A 52 10.54 2.83 13.13
N PHE A 53 9.22 2.74 13.24
CA PHE A 53 8.45 1.55 12.84
C PHE A 53 8.01 1.60 11.39
N ALA A 54 7.98 2.80 10.79
CA ALA A 54 7.47 2.99 9.45
C ALA A 54 8.44 2.50 8.38
N GLN A 55 7.87 1.81 7.40
CA GLN A 55 8.53 1.36 6.19
C GLN A 55 7.76 1.91 5.00
N PHE A 56 8.48 2.33 3.99
CA PHE A 56 7.88 2.80 2.74
C PHE A 56 8.42 2.02 1.57
N LEU A 57 7.52 1.61 0.69
CA LEU A 57 7.84 1.05 -0.61
C LEU A 57 7.24 1.94 -1.69
N ILE A 58 7.94 2.05 -2.79
CA ILE A 58 7.39 2.62 -4.03
C ILE A 58 7.34 1.57 -5.11
N ALA A 59 6.35 1.69 -5.98
CA ALA A 59 6.28 0.93 -7.20
C ALA A 59 6.60 1.83 -8.37
N LYS A 60 7.56 1.45 -9.18
CA LYS A 60 7.91 2.12 -10.43
C LYS A 60 7.41 1.30 -11.61
N CYS A 61 6.69 1.95 -12.49
CA CYS A 61 6.13 1.35 -13.70
C CYS A 61 6.51 2.17 -14.92
N PRO A 62 6.61 1.55 -16.10
CA PRO A 62 6.80 2.29 -17.33
C PRO A 62 5.61 3.22 -17.60
N ASP A 63 5.89 4.48 -17.88
CA ASP A 63 4.87 5.42 -18.33
C ASP A 63 4.37 5.01 -19.72
N PRO A 64 3.05 4.89 -19.93
CA PRO A 64 2.51 4.45 -21.23
C PRO A 64 2.91 5.33 -22.41
N GLY A 65 3.15 6.63 -22.18
CA GLY A 65 3.50 7.57 -23.23
C GLY A 65 4.97 7.58 -23.59
N SER A 66 5.87 7.57 -22.58
CA SER A 66 7.30 7.72 -22.78
C SER A 66 8.12 6.45 -22.60
N GLY A 67 7.56 5.43 -21.95
CA GLY A 67 8.28 4.22 -21.56
C GLY A 67 9.26 4.40 -20.40
N ALA A 68 9.45 5.63 -19.91
CA ALA A 68 10.29 5.91 -18.75
C ALA A 68 9.62 5.41 -17.48
N PHE A 69 10.41 4.90 -16.53
CA PHE A 69 9.89 4.47 -15.24
C PHE A 69 9.48 5.67 -14.38
N VAL A 70 8.25 5.63 -13.88
CA VAL A 70 7.69 6.65 -13.01
C VAL A 70 7.18 6.01 -11.73
N VAL A 71 7.11 6.78 -10.65
CA VAL A 71 6.52 6.32 -9.39
C VAL A 71 5.01 6.24 -9.59
N ALA A 72 4.49 5.02 -9.64
CA ALA A 72 3.08 4.71 -9.93
C ALA A 72 2.24 4.45 -8.69
N GLY A 73 2.88 4.11 -7.59
CA GLY A 73 2.22 3.79 -6.34
C GLY A 73 3.18 3.78 -5.16
N TYR A 74 2.62 3.79 -3.97
CA TYR A 74 3.41 3.67 -2.75
C TYR A 74 2.64 2.90 -1.68
N PHE A 75 3.39 2.41 -0.70
CA PHE A 75 2.84 1.71 0.43
C PHE A 75 3.60 2.08 1.70
N CYS A 76 2.88 2.59 2.70
CA CYS A 76 3.38 2.80 4.05
C CYS A 76 2.85 1.69 4.95
N TYR A 77 3.75 1.01 5.64
CA TYR A 77 3.38 0.00 6.63
C TYR A 77 4.31 0.10 7.83
N TRP A 78 3.85 -0.39 8.97
CA TRP A 78 4.64 -0.45 10.18
C TRP A 78 4.95 -1.90 10.52
N ILE A 79 6.14 -2.14 11.01
CA ILE A 79 6.49 -3.40 11.67
C ILE A 79 6.67 -3.07 13.15
N VAL A 80 5.75 -3.54 13.97
CA VAL A 80 5.74 -3.31 15.41
C VAL A 80 5.71 -4.67 16.10
N PHE A 81 6.85 -5.08 16.64
CA PHE A 81 7.01 -6.40 17.25
C PHE A 81 6.58 -7.53 16.30
N GLU A 82 5.50 -8.22 16.64
CA GLU A 82 5.00 -9.39 15.90
C GLU A 82 3.98 -9.03 14.82
N GLU A 83 3.74 -7.74 14.59
CA GLU A 83 2.63 -7.27 13.76
C GLU A 83 3.09 -6.36 12.62
N VAL A 84 2.62 -6.67 11.44
CA VAL A 84 2.67 -5.74 10.29
C VAL A 84 1.36 -4.97 10.25
N ARG A 85 1.45 -3.65 10.34
CA ARG A 85 0.30 -2.75 10.20
C ARG A 85 0.32 -2.09 8.83
N LEU A 86 -0.68 -2.35 8.03
CA LEU A 86 -0.84 -1.74 6.73
C LEU A 86 -1.48 -0.37 6.93
N MET A 87 -0.74 0.69 6.67
CA MET A 87 -1.15 2.05 7.01
C MET A 87 -1.77 2.78 5.85
N ASN A 88 -1.10 2.84 4.73
CA ASN A 88 -1.57 3.59 3.57
C ASN A 88 -1.02 3.02 2.27
N LEU A 89 -1.91 2.74 1.34
CA LEU A 89 -1.59 2.13 0.05
C LEU A 89 -2.31 2.90 -1.05
N ALA A 90 -1.58 3.33 -2.05
CA ALA A 90 -2.15 4.04 -3.18
C ALA A 90 -1.45 3.68 -4.49
N VAL A 91 -2.22 3.51 -5.54
CA VAL A 91 -1.76 3.30 -6.91
C VAL A 91 -2.50 4.28 -7.82
N LEU A 92 -1.76 5.02 -8.63
CA LEU A 92 -2.34 5.94 -9.61
C LEU A 92 -3.24 5.21 -10.61
N ALA A 93 -4.35 5.84 -10.97
CA ALA A 93 -5.38 5.24 -11.80
C ALA A 93 -4.87 4.56 -13.09
N PRO A 94 -3.94 5.15 -13.87
CA PRO A 94 -3.43 4.50 -15.08
C PRO A 94 -2.70 3.19 -14.87
N PHE A 95 -2.25 2.93 -13.63
CA PHE A 95 -1.45 1.76 -13.28
C PHE A 95 -2.23 0.71 -12.47
N ARG A 96 -3.51 0.95 -12.23
CA ARG A 96 -4.37 0.02 -11.48
C ARG A 96 -4.70 -1.23 -12.31
N ARG A 97 -5.12 -2.29 -11.62
CA ARG A 97 -5.49 -3.60 -12.20
C ARG A 97 -4.35 -4.30 -12.93
N GLN A 98 -3.12 -4.01 -12.54
CA GLN A 98 -1.90 -4.62 -13.08
C GLN A 98 -1.11 -5.36 -12.01
N GLY A 99 -1.71 -5.59 -10.84
CA GLY A 99 -1.09 -6.29 -9.73
C GLY A 99 -0.09 -5.46 -8.92
N VAL A 100 -0.02 -4.14 -9.11
CA VAL A 100 0.93 -3.27 -8.40
C VAL A 100 0.68 -3.26 -6.90
N ALA A 101 -0.57 -3.05 -6.48
CA ALA A 101 -0.94 -3.05 -5.06
C ALA A 101 -0.64 -4.40 -4.41
N ARG A 102 -0.99 -5.49 -5.06
CA ARG A 102 -0.69 -6.84 -4.56
C ARG A 102 0.81 -7.06 -4.36
N ARG A 103 1.64 -6.63 -5.29
CA ARG A 103 3.10 -6.75 -5.18
C ARG A 103 3.67 -5.93 -4.04
N LEU A 104 3.16 -4.71 -3.84
CA LEU A 104 3.54 -3.87 -2.70
C LEU A 104 3.21 -4.55 -1.38
N VAL A 105 2.00 -5.06 -1.23
CA VAL A 105 1.57 -5.74 0.00
C VAL A 105 2.36 -7.03 0.23
N CYS A 106 2.53 -7.86 -0.79
CA CYS A 106 3.29 -9.11 -0.66
C CYS A 106 4.75 -8.85 -0.27
N THR A 107 5.37 -7.81 -0.82
CA THR A 107 6.73 -7.41 -0.45
C THR A 107 6.80 -7.00 1.03
N ALA A 108 5.84 -6.22 1.50
CA ALA A 108 5.77 -5.80 2.89
C ALA A 108 5.52 -6.98 3.85
N LEU A 109 4.61 -7.88 3.50
CA LEU A 109 4.32 -9.06 4.33
C LEU A 109 5.53 -9.99 4.42
N ARG A 110 6.27 -10.15 3.33
CA ARG A 110 7.50 -10.93 3.33
C ARG A 110 8.57 -10.29 4.22
N ALA A 111 8.75 -8.98 4.11
CA ALA A 111 9.67 -8.24 4.98
C ALA A 111 9.30 -8.36 6.45
N GLY A 112 8.01 -8.32 6.77
CA GLY A 112 7.50 -8.54 8.12
C GLY A 112 7.83 -9.94 8.65
N LEU A 113 7.59 -10.97 7.83
CA LEU A 113 7.93 -12.36 8.17
C LEU A 113 9.42 -12.53 8.48
N GLU A 114 10.28 -11.95 7.66
CA GLU A 114 11.73 -12.00 7.86
C GLU A 114 12.18 -11.35 9.17
N ARG A 115 11.38 -10.41 9.69
CA ARG A 115 11.62 -9.74 10.98
C ARG A 115 10.86 -10.37 12.14
N GLY A 116 10.23 -11.54 11.95
CA GLY A 116 9.55 -12.26 12.99
C GLY A 116 8.08 -11.88 13.21
N ALA A 117 7.47 -11.11 12.32
CA ALA A 117 6.06 -10.82 12.41
C ALA A 117 5.23 -12.09 12.17
N SER A 118 4.19 -12.27 12.96
CA SER A 118 3.30 -13.43 12.91
C SER A 118 1.87 -13.09 12.46
N ARG A 119 1.56 -11.80 12.38
CA ARG A 119 0.24 -11.32 11.98
C ARG A 119 0.33 -10.00 11.26
N ALA A 120 -0.70 -9.70 10.49
CA ALA A 120 -0.88 -8.42 9.82
C ALA A 120 -2.29 -7.90 10.05
N MET A 121 -2.44 -6.59 10.16
CA MET A 121 -3.74 -5.95 10.30
C MET A 121 -3.83 -4.67 9.50
N LEU A 122 -5.04 -4.29 9.16
CA LEU A 122 -5.34 -3.06 8.44
C LEU A 122 -6.73 -2.55 8.81
N GLU A 123 -6.94 -1.29 8.50
CA GLU A 123 -8.25 -0.66 8.54
C GLU A 123 -8.56 -0.08 7.16
N VAL A 124 -9.79 -0.23 6.70
CA VAL A 124 -10.21 0.21 5.37
C VAL A 124 -11.63 0.77 5.43
N ARG A 125 -11.91 1.77 4.60
CA ARG A 125 -13.28 2.27 4.45
C ARG A 125 -14.20 1.15 3.99
N ALA A 126 -15.37 1.04 4.61
CA ALA A 126 -16.34 -0.01 4.28
C ALA A 126 -16.77 0.01 2.81
N SER A 127 -16.77 1.18 2.17
CA SER A 127 -17.12 1.33 0.75
C SER A 127 -15.99 0.99 -0.22
N ASN A 128 -14.75 0.84 0.25
CA ASN A 128 -13.60 0.57 -0.62
C ASN A 128 -13.56 -0.91 -1.07
N GLN A 129 -14.40 -1.24 -2.04
CA GLN A 129 -14.54 -2.61 -2.54
C GLN A 129 -13.28 -3.15 -3.20
N GLU A 130 -12.50 -2.30 -3.87
CA GLU A 130 -11.25 -2.72 -4.49
C GLU A 130 -10.24 -3.18 -3.44
N ALA A 131 -10.09 -2.42 -2.37
CA ALA A 131 -9.20 -2.80 -1.26
C ALA A 131 -9.70 -4.04 -0.52
N LEU A 132 -10.99 -4.10 -0.21
CA LEU A 132 -11.60 -5.28 0.43
C LEU A 132 -11.37 -6.55 -0.40
N THR A 133 -11.56 -6.47 -1.70
CA THR A 133 -11.32 -7.59 -2.61
C THR A 133 -9.85 -8.00 -2.62
N LEU A 134 -8.93 -7.04 -2.70
CA LEU A 134 -7.50 -7.30 -2.66
C LEU A 134 -7.10 -8.05 -1.38
N TYR A 135 -7.52 -7.52 -0.24
CA TYR A 135 -7.13 -8.09 1.05
C TYR A 135 -7.79 -9.45 1.30
N ASP A 136 -9.04 -9.63 0.89
CA ASP A 136 -9.70 -10.93 0.94
C ASP A 136 -8.93 -11.99 0.13
N ARG A 137 -8.51 -11.66 -1.08
CA ARG A 137 -7.70 -12.55 -1.92
C ARG A 137 -6.32 -12.87 -1.33
N LEU A 138 -5.79 -11.98 -0.51
CA LEU A 138 -4.52 -12.21 0.21
C LEU A 138 -4.70 -12.99 1.51
N GLY A 139 -5.93 -13.34 1.87
CA GLY A 139 -6.23 -14.14 3.05
C GLY A 139 -6.56 -13.33 4.30
N PHE A 140 -6.73 -12.03 4.20
CA PHE A 140 -7.21 -11.21 5.31
C PHE A 140 -8.68 -11.51 5.58
N ARG A 141 -9.06 -11.46 6.86
CA ARG A 141 -10.43 -11.67 7.30
C ARG A 141 -10.89 -10.50 8.14
N GLN A 142 -12.13 -10.09 7.93
CA GLN A 142 -12.75 -9.06 8.75
C GLN A 142 -12.93 -9.57 10.19
N THR A 143 -12.45 -8.78 11.15
CA THR A 143 -12.54 -9.11 12.59
C THR A 143 -13.42 -8.13 13.36
N ALA A 144 -13.55 -6.90 12.90
CA ALA A 144 -14.29 -5.84 13.57
C ALA A 144 -14.73 -4.74 12.62
N THR A 145 -15.60 -3.87 13.09
CA THR A 145 -16.00 -2.64 12.43
C THR A 145 -15.91 -1.50 13.43
N ARG A 146 -15.27 -0.39 13.04
CA ARG A 146 -15.27 0.86 13.81
C ARG A 146 -16.27 1.82 13.21
N THR A 147 -17.34 2.11 13.93
CA THR A 147 -18.41 3.00 13.48
C THR A 147 -17.90 4.42 13.34
N ARG A 148 -18.17 5.06 12.20
CA ARG A 148 -17.84 6.47 11.90
C ARG A 148 -16.36 6.82 12.16
N TYR A 149 -15.47 5.90 11.85
CA TYR A 149 -14.04 6.10 12.05
C TYR A 149 -13.44 7.11 11.07
N TYR A 150 -13.86 7.07 9.81
CA TYR A 150 -13.41 7.99 8.78
C TYR A 150 -14.27 9.23 8.69
N VAL A 151 -13.65 10.31 8.27
CA VAL A 151 -14.31 11.60 7.98
C VAL A 151 -14.11 11.95 6.51
N ASN A 152 -15.00 12.81 5.99
CA ASN A 152 -14.93 13.40 4.65
C ASN A 152 -14.83 12.37 3.50
N PRO A 153 -15.86 11.53 3.28
CA PRO A 153 -17.12 11.45 4.02
C PRO A 153 -17.01 10.64 5.32
N ASP A 154 -17.99 10.81 6.20
CA ASP A 154 -18.13 9.99 7.40
C ASP A 154 -18.46 8.55 6.99
N GLU A 155 -17.69 7.61 7.49
CA GLU A 155 -17.80 6.21 7.08
C GLU A 155 -17.19 5.28 8.12
N ASP A 156 -17.73 4.06 8.20
CA ASP A 156 -17.18 3.01 9.05
C ASP A 156 -15.84 2.49 8.50
N ALA A 157 -14.99 2.04 9.41
CA ALA A 157 -13.80 1.25 9.07
C ALA A 157 -14.06 -0.23 9.28
N VAL A 158 -13.56 -1.03 8.36
CA VAL A 158 -13.49 -2.48 8.47
C VAL A 158 -12.06 -2.87 8.88
N LEU A 159 -11.92 -3.69 9.95
CA LEU A 159 -10.65 -4.21 10.45
C LEU A 159 -10.48 -5.67 10.06
#